data_5fca192687ebede903b899389137b496
#
_entry.id   5fca192687ebede903b899389137b496
#
_cell.length_a   1.000
_cell.length_b   1.000
_cell.length_c   1.000
_cell.angle_alpha   90.00
_cell.angle_beta   90.00
_cell.angle_gamma   90.00
#
_symmetry.space_group_name_H-M   'P 1'
#
loop_
_entity.id
_entity.type
_entity.pdbx_description
1 polymer ?
#
loop_
_entity_poly.entity_id
_entity_poly.type
_entity_poly.pdbx_seq_one_letter_code
_entity_poly.pdbx_strand_id
1 'polypeptide(L)'
;MVYQIVEDDDRFLWLTTNNGLVRFDPKTMEMKVFSTANGLPTNQFNYRSGFKDEAGNIYLGSINGFVAFDPRTFAENRQVPAVAITDFLLFNKEVPVGETDSPLKSSITFSDKVVLTADQNSFSFRIAALSYQAPRMNKLMYKLEGFDEGWLTIGESPLVTYSNLGYGDYVFKVKASNSDGVWNEQETSLHLSILPPFYLSLSLIHI
;
A
#
# COMPACT_ATOMS: atom_id res chain seq x y z
N MET A 1 14.30 19.61 13.47
CA MET A 1 15.64 20.17 13.86
C MET A 1 16.69 19.14 13.51
N VAL A 2 17.82 19.53 12.90
CA VAL A 2 18.96 18.65 12.60
C VAL A 2 19.94 18.71 13.76
N TYR A 3 20.41 17.55 14.22
CA TYR A 3 21.32 17.42 15.38
C TYR A 3 22.76 17.13 14.99
N GLN A 4 22.96 16.32 13.93
CA GLN A 4 24.25 15.96 13.38
C GLN A 4 24.15 15.76 11.89
N ILE A 5 25.23 16.05 11.16
CA ILE A 5 25.39 15.76 9.74
C ILE A 5 26.67 14.95 9.59
N VAL A 6 26.59 13.83 8.87
CA VAL A 6 27.74 12.97 8.52
C VAL A 6 27.71 12.74 7.02
N GLU A 7 28.79 13.02 6.33
CA GLU A 7 28.96 12.75 4.90
C GLU A 7 29.52 11.34 4.70
N ASP A 8 28.89 10.55 3.81
CA ASP A 8 29.41 9.26 3.41
C ASP A 8 30.42 9.37 2.24
N ASP A 9 30.96 8.23 1.78
CA ASP A 9 31.98 8.20 0.74
C ASP A 9 31.40 8.50 -0.67
N ASP A 10 30.09 8.33 -0.85
CA ASP A 10 29.34 8.63 -2.06
C ASP A 10 28.82 10.08 -2.11
N ARG A 11 29.13 10.88 -1.07
CA ARG A 11 28.72 12.27 -0.92
C ARG A 11 27.25 12.48 -0.56
N PHE A 12 26.56 11.47 -0.05
CA PHE A 12 25.28 11.68 0.59
C PHE A 12 25.49 12.23 2.00
N LEU A 13 24.58 13.09 2.43
CA LEU A 13 24.56 13.64 3.77
C LEU A 13 23.55 12.88 4.62
N TRP A 14 24.00 12.34 5.73
CA TRP A 14 23.18 11.67 6.73
C TRP A 14 22.88 12.63 7.88
N LEU A 15 21.62 13.04 7.99
CA LEU A 15 21.16 14.03 8.94
C LEU A 15 20.35 13.35 10.05
N THR A 16 20.82 13.44 11.28
CA THR A 16 20.04 12.99 12.43
C THR A 16 19.07 14.06 12.89
N THR A 17 17.85 13.66 13.23
CA THR A 17 16.80 14.57 13.65
C THR A 17 16.05 14.05 14.88
N ASN A 18 15.06 14.80 15.35
CA ASN A 18 14.10 14.35 16.35
C ASN A 18 12.97 13.48 15.78
N ASN A 19 12.95 13.29 14.44
CA ASN A 19 11.91 12.51 13.76
C ASN A 19 12.51 11.60 12.69
N GLY A 20 13.58 10.87 13.05
CA GLY A 20 14.23 9.90 12.17
C GLY A 20 15.58 10.37 11.62
N LEU A 21 16.14 9.53 10.76
CA LEU A 21 17.38 9.72 10.03
C LEU A 21 17.05 10.09 8.58
N VAL A 22 17.70 11.13 8.05
CA VAL A 22 17.51 11.57 6.68
C VAL A 22 18.77 11.34 5.88
N ARG A 23 18.70 10.62 4.75
CA ARG A 23 19.72 10.64 3.71
C ARG A 23 19.36 11.71 2.70
N PHE A 24 20.25 12.64 2.45
CA PHE A 24 20.07 13.75 1.54
C PHE A 24 21.11 13.68 0.42
N ASP A 25 20.69 13.75 -0.82
CA ASP A 25 21.56 13.90 -2.00
C ASP A 25 21.70 15.39 -2.36
N PRO A 26 22.88 16.00 -2.16
CA PRO A 26 23.09 17.41 -2.50
C PRO A 26 23.03 17.71 -4.01
N LYS A 27 23.19 16.69 -4.88
CA LYS A 27 23.18 16.86 -6.33
C LYS A 27 21.78 16.90 -6.91
N THR A 28 20.93 15.97 -6.45
CA THR A 28 19.53 15.85 -6.92
C THR A 28 18.54 16.60 -6.03
N MET A 29 18.97 17.02 -4.82
CA MET A 29 18.14 17.61 -3.77
C MET A 29 17.09 16.63 -3.23
N GLU A 30 17.25 15.33 -3.47
CA GLU A 30 16.36 14.30 -2.98
C GLU A 30 16.62 13.97 -1.51
N MET A 31 15.56 13.71 -0.79
CA MET A 31 15.61 13.32 0.62
C MET A 31 14.88 12.00 0.85
N LYS A 32 15.52 11.07 1.55
CA LYS A 32 14.90 9.84 2.02
C LYS A 32 14.93 9.80 3.55
N VAL A 33 13.76 9.64 4.16
CA VAL A 33 13.61 9.61 5.62
C VAL A 33 13.47 8.16 6.08
N PHE A 34 14.29 7.79 7.07
CA PHE A 34 14.24 6.51 7.76
C PHE A 34 13.69 6.72 9.17
N SER A 35 12.82 5.82 9.59
CA SER A 35 12.13 5.87 10.88
C SER A 35 12.07 4.47 11.52
N THR A 36 11.38 4.35 12.64
CA THR A 36 11.10 3.04 13.25
C THR A 36 10.32 2.10 12.31
N ALA A 37 9.58 2.63 11.33
CA ALA A 37 8.94 1.83 10.29
C ALA A 37 9.95 1.15 9.35
N ASN A 38 11.17 1.67 9.24
CA ASN A 38 12.29 1.10 8.49
C ASN A 38 13.24 0.26 9.37
N GLY A 39 12.89 0.02 10.64
CA GLY A 39 13.69 -0.78 11.56
C GLY A 39 14.67 0.01 12.42
N LEU A 40 14.63 1.35 12.45
CA LEU A 40 15.39 2.11 13.42
C LEU A 40 14.87 1.81 14.84
N PRO A 41 15.76 1.75 15.85
CA PRO A 41 15.37 1.49 17.24
C PRO A 41 14.58 2.65 17.86
N THR A 42 14.72 3.86 17.30
CA THR A 42 14.01 5.07 17.70
C THR A 42 14.07 6.11 16.59
N ASN A 43 13.14 7.07 16.60
CA ASN A 43 13.18 8.24 15.73
C ASN A 43 13.99 9.42 16.32
N GLN A 44 14.40 9.34 17.58
CA GLN A 44 15.07 10.44 18.28
C GLN A 44 16.57 10.17 18.41
N PHE A 45 17.36 11.04 17.79
CA PHE A 45 18.81 10.99 17.84
C PHE A 45 19.37 12.02 18.83
N ASN A 46 20.58 11.77 19.30
CA ASN A 46 21.28 12.65 20.21
C ASN A 46 22.02 13.77 19.47
N TYR A 47 22.13 14.91 20.13
CA TYR A 47 22.85 16.06 19.59
C TYR A 47 24.36 15.76 19.51
N ARG A 48 24.99 16.11 18.37
CA ARG A 48 26.43 15.92 18.10
C ARG A 48 26.94 14.49 18.36
N SER A 49 26.12 13.51 18.08
CA SER A 49 26.41 12.09 18.34
C SER A 49 26.46 11.30 17.05
N GLY A 50 27.43 11.63 16.18
CA GLY A 50 27.63 10.93 14.91
C GLY A 50 29.12 10.89 14.56
N PHE A 51 29.54 9.72 14.04
CA PHE A 51 30.92 9.43 13.66
C PHE A 51 30.93 8.53 12.40
N LYS A 52 31.91 8.72 11.53
CA LYS A 52 32.22 7.81 10.42
C LYS A 52 33.62 7.26 10.64
N ASP A 53 33.76 5.92 10.57
CA ASP A 53 35.06 5.25 10.68
C ASP A 53 35.85 5.28 9.33
N GLU A 54 37.09 4.80 9.37
CA GLU A 54 37.94 4.71 8.18
C GLU A 54 37.45 3.69 7.14
N ALA A 55 36.64 2.73 7.54
CA ALA A 55 36.01 1.74 6.66
C ALA A 55 34.73 2.29 5.96
N GLY A 56 34.28 3.49 6.33
CA GLY A 56 33.11 4.16 5.80
C GLY A 56 31.82 3.85 6.56
N ASN A 57 31.85 3.07 7.66
CA ASN A 57 30.68 2.83 8.49
C ASN A 57 30.29 4.09 9.26
N ILE A 58 29.00 4.33 9.38
CA ILE A 58 28.43 5.45 10.14
C ILE A 58 27.84 4.96 11.45
N TYR A 59 28.15 5.67 12.52
CA TYR A 59 27.67 5.45 13.89
C TYR A 59 26.92 6.67 14.36
N LEU A 60 25.65 6.51 14.76
CA LEU A 60 24.77 7.60 15.17
C LEU A 60 24.15 7.29 16.53
N GLY A 61 24.42 8.13 17.52
CA GLY A 61 23.86 8.00 18.86
C GLY A 61 22.39 8.41 18.91
N SER A 62 21.62 7.64 19.65
CA SER A 62 20.19 7.85 19.85
C SER A 62 19.82 7.70 21.33
N ILE A 63 18.60 8.04 21.70
CA ILE A 63 18.12 7.90 23.09
C ILE A 63 18.06 6.44 23.57
N ASN A 64 17.98 5.48 22.65
CA ASN A 64 17.89 4.04 22.93
C ASN A 64 19.16 3.28 22.54
N GLY A 65 20.34 3.95 22.59
CA GLY A 65 21.62 3.36 22.21
C GLY A 65 22.22 4.03 20.97
N PHE A 66 22.74 3.25 20.03
CA PHE A 66 23.30 3.79 18.80
C PHE A 66 22.89 2.92 17.59
N VAL A 67 22.92 3.53 16.42
CA VAL A 67 22.74 2.88 15.13
C VAL A 67 24.07 2.84 14.42
N ALA A 68 24.50 1.67 13.95
CA ALA A 68 25.70 1.49 13.15
C ALA A 68 25.31 0.84 11.81
N PHE A 69 25.82 1.38 10.71
CA PHE A 69 25.51 0.85 9.38
C PHE A 69 26.58 1.23 8.35
N ASP A 70 26.68 0.43 7.32
CA ASP A 70 27.43 0.73 6.10
C ASP A 70 26.49 1.47 5.10
N PRO A 71 26.74 2.74 4.77
CA PRO A 71 25.90 3.49 3.81
C PRO A 71 25.73 2.81 2.45
N ARG A 72 26.72 2.05 2.00
CA ARG A 72 26.70 1.32 0.73
C ARG A 72 25.66 0.19 0.68
N THR A 73 25.20 -0.27 1.83
CA THR A 73 24.15 -1.31 1.93
C THR A 73 22.73 -0.77 1.75
N PHE A 74 22.57 0.56 1.74
CA PHE A 74 21.27 1.20 1.52
C PHE A 74 20.91 1.29 0.03
N ALA A 75 20.78 0.14 -0.61
CA ALA A 75 20.25 0.09 -1.97
C ALA A 75 18.75 0.46 -1.98
N GLU A 76 18.35 1.18 -3.03
CA GLU A 76 16.91 1.40 -3.27
C GLU A 76 16.21 0.06 -3.51
N ASN A 77 15.08 -0.12 -2.86
CA ASN A 77 14.22 -1.26 -3.17
C ASN A 77 13.48 -1.00 -4.48
N ARG A 78 14.00 -1.52 -5.57
CA ARG A 78 13.37 -1.45 -6.90
C ARG A 78 12.37 -2.58 -7.14
N GLN A 79 12.14 -3.42 -6.15
CA GLN A 79 11.17 -4.51 -6.28
C GLN A 79 9.75 -3.94 -6.30
N VAL A 80 9.07 -4.18 -7.41
CA VAL A 80 7.67 -3.80 -7.62
C VAL A 80 6.79 -4.68 -6.73
N PRO A 81 5.92 -4.12 -5.87
CA PRO A 81 5.04 -4.92 -5.03
C PRO A 81 3.94 -5.58 -5.87
N ALA A 82 3.71 -6.86 -5.67
CA ALA A 82 2.48 -7.47 -6.13
C ALA A 82 1.31 -7.04 -5.24
N VAL A 83 0.12 -6.94 -5.82
CA VAL A 83 -1.11 -6.58 -5.11
C VAL A 83 -2.10 -7.73 -5.20
N ALA A 84 -2.72 -8.06 -4.09
CA ALA A 84 -3.78 -9.06 -4.03
C ALA A 84 -5.04 -8.48 -3.38
N ILE A 85 -6.20 -8.86 -3.92
CA ILE A 85 -7.48 -8.73 -3.23
C ILE A 85 -7.61 -9.99 -2.38
N THR A 86 -7.58 -9.85 -1.06
CA THR A 86 -7.50 -10.99 -0.14
C THR A 86 -8.87 -11.47 0.33
N ASP A 87 -9.80 -10.51 0.53
CA ASP A 87 -11.13 -10.82 1.05
C ASP A 87 -12.20 -10.00 0.35
N PHE A 88 -13.36 -10.59 0.28
CA PHE A 88 -14.60 -9.97 -0.19
C PHE A 88 -15.68 -10.10 0.89
N LEU A 89 -16.26 -8.97 1.26
CA LEU A 89 -17.31 -8.92 2.27
C LEU A 89 -18.62 -8.37 1.66
N LEU A 90 -19.73 -8.96 2.00
CA LEU A 90 -21.06 -8.42 1.77
C LEU A 90 -21.66 -7.98 3.12
N PHE A 91 -22.14 -6.74 3.20
CA PHE A 91 -22.71 -6.17 4.44
C PHE A 91 -21.80 -6.38 5.67
N ASN A 92 -20.47 -6.18 5.48
CA ASN A 92 -19.42 -6.38 6.50
C ASN A 92 -19.27 -7.84 7.00
N LYS A 93 -19.80 -8.81 6.27
CA LYS A 93 -19.61 -10.25 6.57
C LYS A 93 -18.78 -10.88 5.48
N GLU A 94 -17.83 -11.72 5.85
CA GLU A 94 -17.05 -12.50 4.90
C GLU A 94 -17.98 -13.41 4.08
N VAL A 95 -17.70 -13.46 2.77
CA VAL A 95 -18.50 -14.26 1.83
C VAL A 95 -17.87 -15.65 1.73
N PRO A 96 -18.61 -16.71 2.05
CA PRO A 96 -18.11 -18.07 1.95
C PRO A 96 -17.86 -18.45 0.49
N VAL A 97 -16.83 -19.26 0.24
CA VAL A 97 -16.47 -19.73 -1.10
C VAL A 97 -17.17 -21.05 -1.41
N GLY A 98 -17.77 -21.15 -2.62
CA GLY A 98 -18.31 -22.40 -3.14
C GLY A 98 -19.68 -22.85 -2.57
N GLU A 99 -20.32 -22.04 -1.76
CA GLU A 99 -21.69 -22.29 -1.31
C GLU A 99 -22.72 -21.97 -2.40
N THR A 100 -23.90 -22.59 -2.32
CA THR A 100 -24.93 -22.55 -3.38
C THR A 100 -25.38 -21.13 -3.71
N ASP A 101 -25.51 -20.26 -2.71
CA ASP A 101 -25.97 -18.88 -2.86
C ASP A 101 -24.84 -17.84 -2.78
N SER A 102 -23.59 -18.31 -2.77
CA SER A 102 -22.43 -17.43 -2.72
C SER A 102 -22.09 -16.86 -4.10
N PRO A 103 -21.83 -15.55 -4.20
CA PRO A 103 -21.30 -14.95 -5.41
C PRO A 103 -19.85 -15.38 -5.71
N LEU A 104 -19.16 -15.99 -4.74
CA LEU A 104 -17.78 -16.47 -4.88
C LEU A 104 -17.76 -17.98 -5.13
N LYS A 105 -17.40 -18.38 -6.36
CA LYS A 105 -17.19 -19.79 -6.73
C LYS A 105 -15.78 -20.26 -6.39
N SER A 106 -14.82 -19.35 -6.30
CA SER A 106 -13.43 -19.56 -5.89
C SER A 106 -13.00 -18.41 -4.99
N SER A 107 -11.81 -18.53 -4.37
CA SER A 107 -11.26 -17.41 -3.59
C SER A 107 -11.21 -16.14 -4.43
N ILE A 108 -11.56 -15.00 -3.83
CA ILE A 108 -11.55 -13.69 -4.51
C ILE A 108 -10.17 -13.37 -5.11
N THR A 109 -9.11 -13.83 -4.50
CA THR A 109 -7.71 -13.65 -4.96
C THR A 109 -7.46 -14.25 -6.35
N PHE A 110 -8.24 -15.28 -6.72
CA PHE A 110 -8.12 -15.99 -8.00
C PHE A 110 -9.35 -15.81 -8.89
N SER A 111 -10.23 -14.89 -8.53
CA SER A 111 -11.47 -14.61 -9.28
C SER A 111 -11.26 -13.39 -10.18
N ASP A 112 -11.58 -13.55 -11.45
CA ASP A 112 -11.57 -12.42 -12.41
C ASP A 112 -12.89 -11.66 -12.41
N LYS A 113 -13.97 -12.27 -11.92
CA LYS A 113 -15.31 -11.70 -11.94
C LYS A 113 -16.15 -12.12 -10.74
N VAL A 114 -16.91 -11.16 -10.20
CA VAL A 114 -17.95 -11.36 -9.19
C VAL A 114 -19.27 -10.86 -9.77
N VAL A 115 -20.33 -11.65 -9.59
CA VAL A 115 -21.70 -11.27 -10.00
C VAL A 115 -22.55 -11.15 -8.75
N LEU A 116 -23.14 -9.98 -8.55
CA LEU A 116 -24.00 -9.64 -7.42
C LEU A 116 -25.45 -9.47 -7.85
N THR A 117 -26.36 -9.76 -6.98
CA THR A 117 -27.79 -9.43 -7.14
C THR A 117 -28.05 -7.97 -6.76
N ALA A 118 -29.18 -7.41 -7.16
CA ALA A 118 -29.52 -6.00 -6.91
C ALA A 118 -29.56 -5.61 -5.42
N ASP A 119 -29.84 -6.56 -4.56
CA ASP A 119 -29.86 -6.41 -3.10
C ASP A 119 -28.47 -6.50 -2.46
N GLN A 120 -27.48 -7.07 -3.17
CA GLN A 120 -26.08 -7.18 -2.73
C GLN A 120 -25.23 -5.94 -3.09
N ASN A 121 -25.77 -4.76 -2.90
CA ASN A 121 -25.23 -3.48 -3.36
C ASN A 121 -24.28 -2.79 -2.37
N SER A 122 -23.96 -3.44 -1.28
CA SER A 122 -23.00 -2.96 -0.26
C SER A 122 -21.95 -4.03 0.03
N PHE A 123 -20.71 -3.75 -0.35
CA PHE A 123 -19.62 -4.71 -0.27
C PHE A 123 -18.30 -4.04 0.04
N SER A 124 -17.35 -4.84 0.47
CA SER A 124 -15.99 -4.38 0.77
C SER A 124 -14.94 -5.33 0.23
N PHE A 125 -13.83 -4.76 -0.19
CA PHE A 125 -12.61 -5.48 -0.58
C PHE A 125 -11.51 -5.23 0.44
N ARG A 126 -10.85 -6.29 0.91
CA ARG A 126 -9.58 -6.18 1.63
C ARG A 126 -8.44 -6.38 0.65
N ILE A 127 -7.43 -5.53 0.75
CA ILE A 127 -6.33 -5.45 -0.20
C ILE A 127 -5.01 -5.57 0.52
N ALA A 128 -4.06 -6.29 -0.06
CA ALA A 128 -2.71 -6.43 0.47
C ALA A 128 -1.67 -6.12 -0.60
N ALA A 129 -0.66 -5.31 -0.24
CA ALA A 129 0.56 -5.16 -1.00
C ALA A 129 1.60 -6.16 -0.48
N LEU A 130 2.12 -7.01 -1.36
CA LEU A 130 3.08 -8.05 -1.02
C LEU A 130 4.52 -7.50 -1.09
N SER A 131 4.82 -6.56 -0.20
CA SER A 131 6.16 -6.00 0.00
C SER A 131 6.44 -5.97 1.50
N TYR A 132 7.43 -6.77 1.92
CA TYR A 132 7.66 -7.08 3.34
C TYR A 132 8.79 -6.26 3.97
N GLN A 133 9.56 -5.50 3.19
CA GLN A 133 10.73 -4.77 3.69
C GLN A 133 10.36 -3.63 4.67
N ALA A 134 9.29 -2.87 4.37
CA ALA A 134 8.70 -1.88 5.26
C ALA A 134 7.19 -1.78 4.97
N PRO A 135 6.36 -2.77 5.41
CA PRO A 135 4.97 -2.90 4.98
C PRO A 135 4.10 -1.68 5.29
N ARG A 136 4.39 -0.98 6.40
CA ARG A 136 3.65 0.23 6.82
C ARG A 136 3.91 1.44 5.93
N MET A 137 4.93 1.41 5.10
CA MET A 137 5.28 2.50 4.17
C MET A 137 4.77 2.24 2.75
N ASN A 138 4.24 1.06 2.48
CA ASN A 138 3.62 0.77 1.21
C ASN A 138 2.38 1.67 1.02
N LYS A 139 2.24 2.21 -0.18
CA LYS A 139 1.04 2.99 -0.53
C LYS A 139 0.14 2.14 -1.42
N LEU A 140 -1.14 2.21 -1.17
CA LEU A 140 -2.17 1.54 -1.94
C LEU A 140 -3.11 2.57 -2.53
N MET A 141 -3.45 2.40 -3.81
CA MET A 141 -4.48 3.19 -4.48
C MET A 141 -5.46 2.25 -5.16
N TYR A 142 -6.72 2.67 -5.19
CA TYR A 142 -7.79 1.92 -5.81
C TYR A 142 -8.70 2.83 -6.64
N LYS A 143 -9.45 2.22 -7.53
CA LYS A 143 -10.47 2.88 -8.33
C LYS A 143 -11.53 1.85 -8.73
N LEU A 144 -12.79 2.21 -8.64
CA LEU A 144 -13.90 1.47 -9.25
C LEU A 144 -14.32 2.19 -10.54
N GLU A 145 -13.86 1.69 -11.67
CA GLU A 145 -14.28 2.22 -12.98
C GLU A 145 -15.78 2.03 -13.17
N GLY A 146 -16.43 3.07 -13.65
CA GLY A 146 -17.88 3.17 -13.71
C GLY A 146 -18.52 3.88 -12.51
N PHE A 147 -17.73 4.17 -11.46
CA PHE A 147 -18.21 4.88 -10.27
C PHE A 147 -17.27 6.00 -9.82
N ASP A 148 -15.97 5.71 -9.64
CA ASP A 148 -15.00 6.69 -9.17
C ASP A 148 -14.47 7.54 -10.33
N GLU A 149 -14.34 8.86 -10.13
CA GLU A 149 -13.75 9.76 -11.12
C GLU A 149 -12.23 9.56 -11.29
N GLY A 150 -11.53 9.17 -10.23
CA GLY A 150 -10.09 9.02 -10.22
C GLY A 150 -9.57 7.98 -9.22
N TRP A 151 -8.24 7.87 -9.12
CA TRP A 151 -7.58 7.02 -8.14
C TRP A 151 -7.70 7.59 -6.74
N LEU A 152 -8.13 6.75 -5.80
CA LEU A 152 -8.26 7.06 -4.39
C LEU A 152 -7.15 6.36 -3.59
N THR A 153 -6.62 7.05 -2.57
CA THR A 153 -5.59 6.47 -1.71
C THR A 153 -6.24 5.71 -0.56
N ILE A 154 -5.75 4.51 -0.29
CA ILE A 154 -6.15 3.73 0.89
C ILE A 154 -5.43 4.29 2.12
N GLY A 155 -6.19 4.55 3.18
CA GLY A 155 -5.67 5.00 4.47
C GLY A 155 -5.05 3.85 5.29
N GLU A 156 -5.08 3.99 6.62
CA GLU A 156 -4.49 2.99 7.53
C GLU A 156 -5.18 1.62 7.48
N SER A 157 -6.48 1.60 7.14
CA SER A 157 -7.24 0.35 6.99
C SER A 157 -7.20 -0.12 5.54
N PRO A 158 -6.74 -1.35 5.26
CA PRO A 158 -6.69 -1.90 3.91
C PRO A 158 -8.05 -2.40 3.41
N LEU A 159 -9.15 -1.85 3.93
CA LEU A 159 -10.52 -2.18 3.58
C LEU A 159 -11.16 -1.04 2.78
N VAL A 160 -11.61 -1.36 1.58
CA VAL A 160 -12.34 -0.44 0.69
C VAL A 160 -13.80 -0.85 0.66
N THR A 161 -14.71 0.07 0.98
CA THR A 161 -16.15 -0.20 1.05
C THR A 161 -16.90 0.66 0.06
N TYR A 162 -17.79 0.02 -0.69
CA TYR A 162 -18.79 0.67 -1.53
C TYR A 162 -20.19 0.33 -1.02
N SER A 163 -21.06 1.32 -1.01
CA SER A 163 -22.44 1.17 -0.53
C SER A 163 -23.42 1.78 -1.51
N ASN A 164 -24.54 1.11 -1.66
CA ASN A 164 -25.65 1.58 -2.51
C ASN A 164 -25.26 1.82 -3.97
N LEU A 165 -24.42 0.93 -4.54
CA LEU A 165 -24.13 0.96 -5.97
C LEU A 165 -25.39 0.56 -6.77
N GLY A 166 -25.59 1.23 -7.89
CA GLY A 166 -26.60 0.85 -8.87
C GLY A 166 -26.28 -0.46 -9.58
N TYR A 167 -27.24 -1.02 -10.29
CA TYR A 167 -26.97 -2.14 -11.21
C TYR A 167 -26.10 -1.65 -12.38
N GLY A 168 -25.20 -2.52 -12.85
CA GLY A 168 -24.25 -2.21 -13.91
C GLY A 168 -23.00 -3.05 -13.84
N ASP A 169 -22.09 -2.79 -14.76
CA ASP A 169 -20.79 -3.42 -14.83
C ASP A 169 -19.72 -2.42 -14.40
N TYR A 170 -18.83 -2.86 -13.51
CA TYR A 170 -17.76 -2.09 -12.92
C TYR A 170 -16.45 -2.86 -13.00
N VAL A 171 -15.32 -2.16 -12.94
CA VAL A 171 -14.01 -2.79 -12.81
C VAL A 171 -13.30 -2.20 -11.61
N PHE A 172 -13.09 -3.02 -10.58
CA PHE A 172 -12.30 -2.65 -9.43
C PHE A 172 -10.82 -2.83 -9.74
N LYS A 173 -10.05 -1.76 -9.63
CA LYS A 173 -8.62 -1.72 -9.93
C LYS A 173 -7.84 -1.29 -8.72
N VAL A 174 -6.69 -1.92 -8.51
CA VAL A 174 -5.79 -1.63 -7.40
C VAL A 174 -4.35 -1.58 -7.87
N LYS A 175 -3.58 -0.67 -7.31
CA LYS A 175 -2.13 -0.57 -7.47
C LYS A 175 -1.44 -0.24 -6.17
N ALA A 176 -0.17 -0.61 -6.06
CA ALA A 176 0.62 -0.34 -4.88
C ALA A 176 2.00 0.21 -5.23
N SER A 177 2.59 0.94 -4.30
CA SER A 177 4.02 1.22 -4.30
C SER A 177 4.70 0.54 -3.12
N ASN A 178 5.98 0.24 -3.28
CA ASN A 178 6.82 -0.16 -2.17
C ASN A 178 7.18 1.04 -1.27
N SER A 179 7.97 0.80 -0.22
CA SER A 179 8.45 1.83 0.71
C SER A 179 9.30 2.93 0.05
N ASP A 180 9.87 2.68 -1.11
CA ASP A 180 10.73 3.60 -1.85
C ASP A 180 9.98 4.35 -2.95
N GLY A 181 8.66 4.16 -3.02
CA GLY A 181 7.80 4.86 -3.98
C GLY A 181 7.75 4.24 -5.37
N VAL A 182 8.30 3.04 -5.55
CA VAL A 182 8.22 2.32 -6.83
C VAL A 182 6.83 1.69 -6.96
N TRP A 183 6.04 2.19 -7.90
CA TRP A 183 4.69 1.73 -8.19
C TRP A 183 4.69 0.52 -9.11
N ASN A 184 3.71 -0.39 -8.92
CA ASN A 184 3.42 -1.39 -9.93
C ASN A 184 2.64 -0.74 -11.08
N GLU A 185 3.13 -0.92 -12.29
CA GLU A 185 2.46 -0.46 -13.51
C GLU A 185 1.35 -1.42 -13.93
N GLN A 186 1.47 -2.70 -13.56
CA GLN A 186 0.47 -3.72 -13.84
C GLN A 186 -0.56 -3.74 -12.71
N GLU A 187 -1.74 -3.17 -13.00
CA GLU A 187 -2.85 -3.09 -12.06
C GLU A 187 -3.45 -4.48 -11.81
N THR A 188 -3.85 -4.75 -10.56
CA THR A 188 -4.73 -5.88 -10.25
C THR A 188 -6.17 -5.44 -10.49
N SER A 189 -6.92 -6.18 -11.30
CA SER A 189 -8.30 -5.85 -11.67
C SER A 189 -9.28 -6.98 -11.35
N LEU A 190 -10.50 -6.61 -10.97
CA LEU A 190 -11.62 -7.52 -10.73
C LEU A 190 -12.88 -6.95 -11.38
N HIS A 191 -13.50 -7.72 -12.25
CA HIS A 191 -14.79 -7.34 -12.83
C HIS A 191 -15.92 -7.57 -11.83
N LEU A 192 -16.78 -6.58 -11.66
CA LEU A 192 -17.94 -6.63 -10.79
C LEU A 192 -19.20 -6.34 -11.62
N SER A 193 -20.17 -7.24 -11.61
CA SER A 193 -21.45 -7.07 -12.29
C SER A 193 -22.58 -7.12 -11.27
N ILE A 194 -23.32 -6.02 -11.12
CA ILE A 194 -24.51 -5.97 -10.26
C ILE A 194 -25.74 -6.12 -11.17
N LEU A 195 -26.46 -7.20 -11.01
CA LEU A 195 -27.62 -7.50 -11.83
C LEU A 195 -28.79 -6.52 -11.54
N PRO A 196 -29.59 -6.17 -12.55
CA PRO A 196 -30.78 -5.37 -12.31
C PRO A 196 -31.79 -6.16 -11.45
N PRO A 197 -32.68 -5.48 -10.71
CA PRO A 197 -33.79 -6.12 -10.04
C PRO A 197 -34.63 -6.92 -11.03
N PHE A 198 -35.22 -8.03 -10.59
CA PHE A 198 -35.98 -8.96 -11.46
C PHE A 198 -37.07 -8.29 -12.28
N TYR A 199 -37.72 -7.24 -11.72
CA TYR A 199 -38.80 -6.50 -12.39
C TYR A 199 -38.31 -5.57 -13.53
N LEU A 200 -37.00 -5.32 -13.64
CA LEU A 200 -36.38 -4.59 -14.75
C LEU A 200 -35.72 -5.52 -15.78
N SER A 201 -35.78 -6.84 -15.57
CA SER A 201 -35.28 -7.78 -16.55
C SER A 201 -36.16 -7.79 -17.81
N LEU A 202 -35.55 -7.82 -19.00
CA LEU A 202 -36.24 -7.79 -20.32
C LEU A 202 -37.30 -8.87 -20.46
N SER A 203 -37.24 -9.96 -19.68
CA SER A 203 -38.25 -11.04 -19.75
C SER A 203 -39.62 -10.68 -19.16
N LEU A 204 -39.72 -9.60 -18.38
CA LEU A 204 -40.99 -9.13 -17.78
C LEU A 204 -41.67 -8.01 -18.61
N ILE A 205 -40.96 -7.40 -19.55
CA ILE A 205 -41.50 -6.31 -20.41
C ILE A 205 -42.36 -6.85 -21.55
N HIS A 206 -42.40 -8.17 -21.79
CA HIS A 206 -43.13 -8.84 -22.86
C HIS A 206 -44.35 -9.67 -22.39
N ILE A 207 -44.91 -9.38 -21.21
CA ILE A 207 -46.21 -9.96 -20.79
C ILE A 207 -47.31 -8.88 -20.84
#